data_1c9fae8ca64699074cde31498cbfb7f4
#
_entry.id   1c9fae8ca64699074cde31498cbfb7f4
#
_cell.length_a   1.000
_cell.length_b   1.000
_cell.length_c   1.000
_cell.angle_alpha   90.00
_cell.angle_beta   90.00
_cell.angle_gamma   90.00
#
_symmetry.space_group_name_H-M   'P 1'
#
loop_
_entity.id
_entity.type
_entity.pdbx_description
1 polymer ?
#
loop_
_entity_poly.entity_id
_entity_poly.type
_entity_poly.pdbx_seq_one_letter_code
_entity_poly.pdbx_strand_id
1 'polypeptide(L)'
;MNSEKYIGLDVHQATISVAVMDCRGKVVMESILETKAATLLEFLAGLRGTLSVTFEEGTWAAWLYDLLKPHVQKLVVCNPRKTALLKHGNKSDRIDARKLADLLRLNDLEPVYHGETGVRRLRELARSYLTLVKDLTRVMNRLKAMYRHWARAFECVAASRLWSAPPRSSPIARPV
;
A
#
# COMPACT_ATOMS: atom_id res chain seq x y z
N MET A 1 32.66 6.29 14.16
CA MET A 1 32.33 5.62 12.90
C MET A 1 30.81 5.54 12.81
N ASN A 2 30.21 6.24 11.85
CA ASN A 2 28.76 6.19 11.60
C ASN A 2 28.48 4.83 10.93
N SER A 3 27.97 3.86 11.68
CA SER A 3 27.69 2.53 11.13
C SER A 3 26.32 2.58 10.42
N GLU A 4 26.32 2.32 9.14
CA GLU A 4 25.11 2.17 8.34
C GLU A 4 24.34 0.91 8.76
N LYS A 5 23.02 1.02 8.90
CA LYS A 5 22.14 -0.07 9.29
C LYS A 5 21.02 -0.23 8.27
N TYR A 6 20.78 -1.47 7.89
CA TYR A 6 19.77 -1.88 6.94
C TYR A 6 18.64 -2.57 7.69
N ILE A 7 17.44 -2.05 7.56
CA ILE A 7 16.26 -2.46 8.35
C ILE A 7 15.19 -2.97 7.39
N GLY A 8 14.82 -4.22 7.56
CA GLY A 8 13.67 -4.82 6.87
C GLY A 8 12.48 -4.91 7.80
N LEU A 9 11.32 -4.46 7.33
CA LEU A 9 10.05 -4.53 8.05
C LEU A 9 9.11 -5.45 7.29
N ASP A 10 8.65 -6.52 7.95
CA ASP A 10 7.54 -7.34 7.48
C ASP A 10 6.28 -6.95 8.27
N VAL A 11 5.31 -6.36 7.55
CA VAL A 11 4.23 -5.57 8.14
C VAL A 11 2.92 -6.33 8.09
N HIS A 12 2.39 -6.64 9.27
CA HIS A 12 1.08 -7.24 9.47
C HIS A 12 0.12 -6.28 10.18
N GLN A 13 -1.15 -6.67 10.26
CA GLN A 13 -2.20 -5.83 10.84
C GLN A 13 -1.92 -5.47 12.31
N ALA A 14 -1.48 -6.43 13.10
CA ALA A 14 -1.28 -6.26 14.55
C ALA A 14 0.19 -6.04 14.90
N THR A 15 1.12 -6.62 14.16
CA THR A 15 2.55 -6.66 14.46
C THR A 15 3.41 -6.40 13.23
N ILE A 16 4.62 -5.91 13.49
CA ILE A 16 5.66 -5.71 12.49
C ILE A 16 6.88 -6.48 12.94
N SER A 17 7.35 -7.43 12.13
CA SER A 17 8.62 -8.09 12.34
C SER A 17 9.75 -7.23 11.78
N VAL A 18 10.74 -6.94 12.60
CA VAL A 18 11.85 -6.07 12.28
C VAL A 18 13.15 -6.85 12.33
N ALA A 19 13.96 -6.72 11.29
CA ALA A 19 15.34 -7.20 11.28
C ALA A 19 16.27 -6.04 10.95
N VAL A 20 17.33 -5.88 11.76
CA VAL A 20 18.36 -4.88 11.61
C VAL A 20 19.67 -5.57 11.26
N MET A 21 20.30 -5.18 10.15
CA MET A 21 21.59 -5.69 9.70
C MET A 21 22.64 -4.58 9.65
N ASP A 22 23.90 -4.98 9.83
CA ASP A 22 25.05 -4.11 9.55
C ASP A 22 25.44 -4.16 8.06
N CYS A 23 26.43 -3.35 7.69
CA CYS A 23 26.95 -3.32 6.32
C CYS A 23 27.59 -4.64 5.85
N ARG A 24 27.95 -5.54 6.77
CA ARG A 24 28.52 -6.87 6.48
C ARG A 24 27.44 -7.94 6.28
N GLY A 25 26.16 -7.60 6.46
CA GLY A 25 25.05 -8.56 6.38
C GLY A 25 24.82 -9.36 7.67
N LYS A 26 25.48 -8.98 8.78
CA LYS A 26 25.23 -9.61 10.08
C LYS A 26 23.98 -9.02 10.71
N VAL A 27 23.07 -9.88 11.14
CA VAL A 27 21.92 -9.46 11.92
C VAL A 27 22.37 -8.94 13.29
N VAL A 28 22.09 -7.68 13.56
CA VAL A 28 22.44 -6.97 14.80
C VAL A 28 21.31 -7.09 15.83
N MET A 29 20.06 -7.01 15.34
CA MET A 29 18.88 -7.02 16.18
C MET A 29 17.68 -7.55 15.41
N GLU A 30 16.79 -8.20 16.12
CA GLU A 30 15.45 -8.58 15.67
C GLU A 30 14.43 -8.22 16.73
N SER A 31 13.27 -7.78 16.31
CA SER A 31 12.19 -7.42 17.21
C SER A 31 10.85 -7.66 16.55
N ILE A 32 9.83 -7.85 17.36
CA ILE A 32 8.44 -7.82 16.94
C ILE A 32 7.80 -6.64 17.64
N LEU A 33 7.29 -5.70 16.87
CA LEU A 33 6.70 -4.46 17.36
C LEU A 33 5.20 -4.47 17.09
N GLU A 34 4.45 -3.77 17.93
CA GLU A 34 3.05 -3.47 17.60
C GLU A 34 2.97 -2.51 16.40
N THR A 35 1.95 -2.66 15.56
CA THR A 35 1.70 -1.77 14.41
C THR A 35 1.13 -0.43 14.90
N LYS A 36 1.97 0.32 15.65
CA LYS A 36 1.67 1.64 16.20
C LYS A 36 2.80 2.62 15.86
N ALA A 37 2.43 3.88 15.54
CA ALA A 37 3.40 4.91 15.20
C ALA A 37 4.42 5.16 16.32
N ALA A 38 3.96 5.29 17.57
CA ALA A 38 4.81 5.57 18.73
C ALA A 38 5.87 4.47 18.91
N THR A 39 5.48 3.20 18.87
CA THR A 39 6.38 2.05 19.05
C THR A 39 7.46 1.99 17.97
N LEU A 40 7.07 2.26 16.70
CA LEU A 40 8.04 2.29 15.60
C LEU A 40 9.03 3.44 15.71
N LEU A 41 8.56 4.64 16.04
CA LEU A 41 9.42 5.81 16.19
C LEU A 41 10.36 5.66 17.37
N GLU A 42 9.90 5.14 18.49
CA GLU A 42 10.72 4.84 19.67
C GLU A 42 11.81 3.81 19.34
N PHE A 43 11.44 2.75 18.63
CA PHE A 43 12.41 1.76 18.16
C PHE A 43 13.50 2.37 17.27
N LEU A 44 13.11 3.18 16.27
CA LEU A 44 14.07 3.84 15.37
C LEU A 44 14.96 4.84 16.12
N ALA A 45 14.41 5.61 17.07
CA ALA A 45 15.15 6.57 17.88
C ALA A 45 16.22 5.88 18.76
N GLY A 46 15.98 4.63 19.17
CA GLY A 46 16.95 3.82 19.91
C GLY A 46 18.11 3.31 19.06
N LEU A 47 18.02 3.37 17.74
CA LEU A 47 19.07 2.92 16.83
C LEU A 47 20.06 4.04 16.53
N ARG A 48 21.35 3.74 16.64
CA ARG A 48 22.44 4.69 16.33
C ARG A 48 22.97 4.46 14.92
N GLY A 49 23.33 5.53 14.22
CA GLY A 49 23.94 5.50 12.89
C GLY A 49 23.00 5.92 11.78
N THR A 50 23.38 5.64 10.56
CA THR A 50 22.61 5.92 9.35
C THR A 50 21.60 4.80 9.11
N LEU A 51 20.31 5.14 9.05
CA LEU A 51 19.26 4.16 8.91
C LEU A 51 18.74 4.12 7.46
N SER A 52 18.80 2.94 6.87
CA SER A 52 18.16 2.59 5.60
C SER A 52 17.05 1.58 5.88
N VAL A 53 15.79 1.88 5.49
CA VAL A 53 14.62 1.07 5.82
C VAL A 53 13.92 0.60 4.56
N THR A 54 13.42 -0.63 4.59
CA THR A 54 12.56 -1.17 3.53
C THR A 54 11.38 -1.95 4.08
N PHE A 55 10.29 -1.94 3.33
CA PHE A 55 9.11 -2.76 3.55
C PHE A 55 8.38 -2.99 2.22
N GLU A 56 7.48 -3.97 2.19
CA GLU A 56 6.70 -4.28 1.00
C GLU A 56 5.48 -3.36 0.84
N GLU A 57 5.13 -3.08 -0.42
CA GLU A 57 3.89 -2.37 -0.76
C GLU A 57 2.68 -3.18 -0.28
N GLY A 58 1.81 -2.55 0.49
CA GLY A 58 0.62 -3.15 1.06
C GLY A 58 -0.35 -2.10 1.60
N THR A 59 -1.37 -2.54 2.33
CA THR A 59 -2.41 -1.66 2.88
C THR A 59 -1.86 -0.55 3.77
N TRP A 60 -0.78 -0.82 4.52
CA TRP A 60 -0.14 0.10 5.44
C TRP A 60 0.98 0.94 4.82
N ALA A 61 1.33 0.70 3.55
CA ALA A 61 2.53 1.27 2.93
C ALA A 61 2.51 2.80 2.89
N ALA A 62 1.37 3.41 2.57
CA ALA A 62 1.26 4.86 2.51
C ALA A 62 1.47 5.53 3.88
N TRP A 63 0.83 4.98 4.91
CA TRP A 63 0.98 5.44 6.28
C TRP A 63 2.41 5.29 6.79
N LEU A 64 3.01 4.11 6.60
CA LEU A 64 4.39 3.84 7.00
C LEU A 64 5.40 4.73 6.26
N TYR A 65 5.19 4.95 4.97
CA TYR A 65 6.06 5.82 4.19
C TYR A 65 6.07 7.25 4.75
N ASP A 66 4.90 7.82 5.02
CA ASP A 66 4.80 9.18 5.57
C ASP A 66 5.35 9.26 6.99
N LEU A 67 5.16 8.20 7.81
CA LEU A 67 5.66 8.12 9.17
C LEU A 67 7.19 8.01 9.22
N LEU A 68 7.79 7.15 8.40
CA LEU A 68 9.21 6.79 8.50
C LEU A 68 10.13 7.74 7.73
N LYS A 69 9.65 8.33 6.64
CA LYS A 69 10.46 9.18 5.75
C LYS A 69 11.23 10.30 6.45
N PRO A 70 10.68 11.02 7.46
CA PRO A 70 11.41 12.07 8.17
C PRO A 70 12.52 11.55 9.09
N HIS A 71 12.49 10.27 9.46
CA HIS A 71 13.35 9.69 10.51
C HIS A 71 14.47 8.80 9.96
N VAL A 72 14.50 8.56 8.64
CA VAL A 72 15.47 7.67 8.01
C VAL A 72 16.15 8.34 6.81
N GLN A 73 17.38 7.97 6.52
CA GLN A 73 18.10 8.55 5.39
C GLN A 73 17.64 7.96 4.05
N LYS A 74 17.40 6.67 4.00
CA LYS A 74 16.92 5.97 2.80
C LYS A 74 15.68 5.16 3.17
N LEU A 75 14.60 5.35 2.41
CA LEU A 75 13.37 4.58 2.55
C LEU A 75 13.01 4.00 1.20
N VAL A 76 12.91 2.68 1.13
CA VAL A 76 12.56 1.95 -0.08
C VAL A 76 11.31 1.12 0.18
N VAL A 77 10.27 1.36 -0.59
CA VAL A 77 9.08 0.50 -0.63
C VAL A 77 9.23 -0.42 -1.82
N CYS A 78 9.17 -1.72 -1.63
CA CYS A 78 9.38 -2.69 -2.70
C CYS A 78 8.11 -3.40 -3.13
N ASN A 79 8.13 -3.92 -4.37
CA ASN A 79 7.00 -4.65 -4.94
C ASN A 79 6.98 -6.09 -4.41
N PRO A 80 5.94 -6.52 -3.66
CA PRO A 80 5.89 -7.86 -3.07
C PRO A 80 5.94 -8.99 -4.10
N ARG A 81 5.45 -8.76 -5.33
CA ARG A 81 5.48 -9.79 -6.38
C ARG A 81 6.90 -10.07 -6.88
N LYS A 82 7.74 -9.04 -6.97
CA LYS A 82 9.14 -9.18 -7.39
C LYS A 82 9.99 -9.72 -6.26
N THR A 83 9.77 -9.21 -5.06
CA THR A 83 10.45 -9.70 -3.85
C THR A 83 10.13 -11.16 -3.55
N ALA A 84 8.90 -11.63 -3.84
CA ALA A 84 8.50 -13.03 -3.66
C ALA A 84 9.33 -14.01 -4.51
N LEU A 85 9.77 -13.60 -5.69
CA LEU A 85 10.65 -14.41 -6.55
C LEU A 85 12.06 -14.58 -5.95
N LEU A 86 12.52 -13.61 -5.15
CA LEU A 86 13.81 -13.63 -4.48
C LEU A 86 13.76 -14.29 -3.10
N LYS A 87 12.56 -14.47 -2.55
CA LYS A 87 12.32 -15.08 -1.24
C LYS A 87 12.12 -16.60 -1.32
N HIS A 88 13.09 -17.35 -1.87
CA HIS A 88 13.02 -18.81 -1.84
C HIS A 88 13.29 -19.36 -0.44
N GLY A 89 12.53 -20.41 -0.03
CA GLY A 89 12.73 -21.18 1.20
C GLY A 89 11.60 -21.04 2.23
N ASN A 90 11.89 -21.44 3.49
CA ASN A 90 10.92 -21.41 4.58
C ASN A 90 10.35 -20.02 4.84
N LYS A 91 9.04 -19.94 4.96
CA LYS A 91 8.32 -18.71 5.29
C LYS A 91 8.18 -18.56 6.79
N SER A 92 8.71 -17.48 7.34
CA SER A 92 8.30 -16.93 8.64
C SER A 92 8.55 -15.43 8.60
N ASP A 93 7.75 -14.68 9.30
CA ASP A 93 7.79 -13.22 9.32
C ASP A 93 9.19 -12.67 9.64
N ARG A 94 9.92 -13.33 10.56
CA ARG A 94 11.32 -13.00 10.89
C ARG A 94 12.27 -13.22 9.71
N ILE A 95 12.12 -14.35 9.02
CA ILE A 95 12.94 -14.68 7.85
C ILE A 95 12.64 -13.68 6.73
N ASP A 96 11.40 -13.28 6.55
CA ASP A 96 11.02 -12.33 5.53
C ASP A 96 11.56 -10.93 5.82
N ALA A 97 11.54 -10.47 7.09
CA ALA A 97 12.17 -9.23 7.50
C ALA A 97 13.70 -9.25 7.29
N ARG A 98 14.38 -10.38 7.59
CA ARG A 98 15.82 -10.53 7.32
C ARG A 98 16.17 -10.45 5.83
N LYS A 99 15.39 -11.15 5.00
CA LYS A 99 15.58 -11.13 3.54
C LYS A 99 15.38 -9.73 2.97
N LEU A 100 14.38 -8.99 3.45
CA LEU A 100 14.17 -7.60 3.07
C LEU A 100 15.37 -6.72 3.45
N ALA A 101 15.90 -6.85 4.66
CA ALA A 101 17.07 -6.11 5.09
C ALA A 101 18.29 -6.40 4.23
N ASP A 102 18.53 -7.67 3.87
CA ASP A 102 19.64 -8.10 3.03
C ASP A 102 19.51 -7.62 1.59
N LEU A 103 18.33 -7.72 0.99
CA LEU A 103 18.05 -7.17 -0.34
C LEU A 103 18.24 -5.66 -0.40
N LEU A 104 17.86 -4.93 0.67
CA LEU A 104 18.12 -3.49 0.78
C LEU A 104 19.64 -3.21 0.81
N ARG A 105 20.39 -3.98 1.58
CA ARG A 105 21.86 -3.86 1.70
C ARG A 105 22.55 -4.12 0.35
N LEU A 106 22.11 -5.14 -0.38
CA LEU A 106 22.63 -5.48 -1.71
C LEU A 106 22.14 -4.52 -2.81
N ASN A 107 21.22 -3.61 -2.48
CA ASN A 107 20.57 -2.70 -3.42
C ASN A 107 19.84 -3.44 -4.56
N ASP A 108 19.29 -4.62 -4.25
CA ASP A 108 18.58 -5.51 -5.18
C ASP A 108 17.04 -5.42 -5.00
N LEU A 109 16.56 -4.26 -4.57
CA LEU A 109 15.14 -3.95 -4.44
C LEU A 109 14.69 -3.05 -5.57
N GLU A 110 13.60 -3.43 -6.22
CA GLU A 110 12.92 -2.54 -7.15
C GLU A 110 11.94 -1.63 -6.41
N PRO A 111 12.22 -0.31 -6.37
CA PRO A 111 11.39 0.61 -5.61
C PRO A 111 10.03 0.82 -6.29
N VAL A 112 8.98 0.86 -5.47
CA VAL A 112 7.65 1.34 -5.89
C VAL A 112 7.61 2.84 -5.69
N TYR A 113 7.12 3.56 -6.70
CA TYR A 113 7.00 5.01 -6.62
C TYR A 113 5.92 5.43 -5.62
N HIS A 114 6.33 6.11 -4.58
CA HIS A 114 5.48 6.83 -3.65
C HIS A 114 5.53 8.33 -3.96
N GLY A 115 4.60 8.79 -4.78
CA GLY A 115 4.45 10.20 -5.13
C GLY A 115 3.88 11.04 -3.96
N GLU A 116 3.65 12.32 -4.24
CA GLU A 116 3.01 13.25 -3.30
C GLU A 116 1.67 12.73 -2.79
N THR A 117 1.33 13.06 -1.56
CA THR A 117 0.13 12.57 -0.87
C THR A 117 -1.16 12.83 -1.67
N GLY A 118 -1.26 13.99 -2.36
CA GLY A 118 -2.40 14.32 -3.21
C GLY A 118 -2.58 13.35 -4.38
N VAL A 119 -1.50 13.02 -5.07
CA VAL A 119 -1.51 12.08 -6.22
C VAL A 119 -1.84 10.65 -5.74
N ARG A 120 -1.32 10.25 -4.59
CA ARG A 120 -1.65 8.93 -3.99
C ARG A 120 -3.14 8.83 -3.66
N ARG A 121 -3.71 9.83 -2.97
CA ARG A 121 -5.14 9.89 -2.65
C ARG A 121 -6.01 9.84 -3.89
N LEU A 122 -5.67 10.60 -4.92
CA LEU A 122 -6.39 10.58 -6.18
C LEU A 122 -6.35 9.19 -6.83
N ARG A 123 -5.20 8.54 -6.82
CA ARG A 123 -5.04 7.18 -7.36
C ARG A 123 -5.88 6.15 -6.59
N GLU A 124 -5.92 6.24 -5.27
CA GLU A 124 -6.75 5.36 -4.42
C GLU A 124 -8.24 5.57 -4.68
N LEU A 125 -8.69 6.81 -4.76
CA LEU A 125 -10.07 7.14 -5.09
C LEU A 125 -10.45 6.61 -6.48
N ALA A 126 -9.59 6.81 -7.47
CA ALA A 126 -9.82 6.30 -8.82
C ALA A 126 -9.91 4.76 -8.86
N ARG A 127 -9.02 4.06 -8.15
CA ARG A 127 -9.05 2.60 -8.04
C ARG A 127 -10.34 2.11 -7.36
N SER A 128 -10.73 2.75 -6.27
CA SER A 128 -11.96 2.43 -5.54
C SER A 128 -13.18 2.64 -6.42
N TYR A 129 -13.25 3.77 -7.12
CA TYR A 129 -14.33 4.05 -8.08
C TYR A 129 -14.43 2.97 -9.16
N LEU A 130 -13.32 2.64 -9.81
CA LEU A 130 -13.29 1.59 -10.83
C LEU A 130 -13.70 0.22 -10.30
N THR A 131 -13.35 -0.11 -9.08
CA THR A 131 -13.75 -1.37 -8.43
C THR A 131 -15.25 -1.38 -8.21
N LEU A 132 -15.83 -0.32 -7.65
CA LEU A 132 -17.27 -0.20 -7.42
C LEU A 132 -18.07 -0.28 -8.73
N VAL A 133 -17.60 0.37 -9.80
CA VAL A 133 -18.23 0.30 -11.12
C VAL A 133 -18.22 -1.14 -11.67
N LYS A 134 -17.11 -1.86 -11.52
CA LYS A 134 -17.01 -3.26 -11.93
C LYS A 134 -17.96 -4.16 -11.11
N ASP A 135 -18.05 -3.95 -9.82
CA ASP A 135 -18.92 -4.72 -8.94
C ASP A 135 -20.39 -4.45 -9.23
N LEU A 136 -20.75 -3.17 -9.45
CA LEU A 136 -22.09 -2.81 -9.90
C LEU A 136 -22.44 -3.52 -11.21
N THR A 137 -21.53 -3.51 -12.20
CA THR A 137 -21.73 -4.21 -13.47
C THR A 137 -21.94 -5.71 -13.28
N ARG A 138 -21.16 -6.34 -12.40
CA ARG A 138 -21.31 -7.77 -12.05
C ARG A 138 -22.69 -8.06 -11.45
N VAL A 139 -23.13 -7.25 -10.48
CA VAL A 139 -24.44 -7.38 -9.84
C VAL A 139 -25.55 -7.21 -10.86
N MET A 140 -25.48 -6.17 -11.70
CA MET A 140 -26.45 -5.92 -12.77
C MET A 140 -26.55 -7.08 -13.76
N ASN A 141 -25.41 -7.66 -14.14
CA ASN A 141 -25.39 -8.82 -15.06
C ASN A 141 -26.02 -10.06 -14.41
N ARG A 142 -25.77 -10.30 -13.11
CA ARG A 142 -26.43 -11.38 -12.36
C ARG A 142 -27.95 -11.19 -12.29
N LEU A 143 -28.42 -9.99 -12.00
CA LEU A 143 -29.84 -9.68 -12.00
C LEU A 143 -30.46 -9.89 -13.37
N LYS A 144 -29.84 -9.37 -14.44
CA LYS A 144 -30.30 -9.60 -15.81
C LYS A 144 -30.40 -11.09 -16.16
N ALA A 145 -29.41 -11.89 -15.71
CA ALA A 145 -29.41 -13.34 -15.95
C ALA A 145 -30.61 -14.01 -15.23
N MET A 146 -30.91 -13.61 -13.98
CA MET A 146 -32.08 -14.11 -13.25
C MET A 146 -33.39 -13.78 -13.95
N TYR A 147 -33.59 -12.53 -14.39
CA TYR A 147 -34.79 -12.11 -15.12
C TYR A 147 -34.95 -12.88 -16.43
N ARG A 148 -33.88 -13.09 -17.18
CA ARG A 148 -33.89 -13.90 -18.41
C ARG A 148 -34.26 -15.36 -18.13
N HIS A 149 -33.77 -15.93 -17.04
CA HIS A 149 -34.13 -17.29 -16.63
C HIS A 149 -35.63 -17.45 -16.43
N TRP A 150 -36.31 -16.41 -15.93
CA TRP A 150 -37.77 -16.40 -15.74
C TRP A 150 -38.54 -15.83 -16.94
N ALA A 151 -37.88 -15.68 -18.10
CA ALA A 151 -38.44 -15.09 -19.33
C ALA A 151 -39.10 -13.70 -19.09
N ARG A 152 -38.61 -12.92 -18.11
CA ARG A 152 -39.07 -11.57 -17.78
C ARG A 152 -38.13 -10.50 -18.30
N ALA A 153 -38.69 -9.37 -18.76
CA ALA A 153 -37.86 -8.21 -19.12
C ALA A 153 -37.30 -7.58 -17.85
N PHE A 154 -36.00 -7.23 -17.88
CA PHE A 154 -35.34 -6.48 -16.80
C PHE A 154 -35.34 -5.00 -17.16
N GLU A 155 -36.26 -4.24 -16.55
CA GLU A 155 -36.25 -2.79 -16.67
C GLU A 155 -35.45 -2.18 -15.52
N CYS A 156 -34.25 -1.68 -15.80
CA CYS A 156 -33.42 -0.99 -14.82
C CYS A 156 -33.82 0.47 -14.69
N VAL A 157 -34.89 0.74 -13.93
CA VAL A 157 -35.36 2.11 -13.67
C VAL A 157 -34.30 2.95 -12.93
N ALA A 158 -33.42 2.34 -12.16
CA ALA A 158 -32.38 3.04 -11.42
C ALA A 158 -31.22 3.54 -12.32
N ALA A 159 -30.88 2.83 -13.38
CA ALA A 159 -29.76 3.23 -14.24
C ALA A 159 -30.12 4.45 -15.12
N SER A 160 -31.35 4.60 -15.52
CA SER A 160 -31.81 5.76 -16.32
C SER A 160 -31.88 7.05 -15.48
N ARG A 161 -32.15 6.94 -14.17
CA ARG A 161 -32.20 8.11 -13.27
C ARG A 161 -30.85 8.56 -12.74
N LEU A 162 -29.88 7.67 -12.63
CA LEU A 162 -28.52 8.02 -12.19
C LEU A 162 -27.66 8.60 -13.32
N TRP A 163 -28.05 8.42 -14.58
CA TRP A 163 -27.32 8.91 -15.75
C TRP A 163 -28.03 10.03 -16.49
N SER A 164 -29.18 10.49 -16.05
CA SER A 164 -29.73 11.76 -16.55
C SER A 164 -28.80 12.88 -16.05
N ALA A 165 -28.12 13.50 -16.98
CA ALA A 165 -27.31 14.69 -16.70
C ALA A 165 -28.13 15.68 -15.86
N PRO A 166 -27.51 16.39 -14.91
CA PRO A 166 -28.20 17.43 -14.17
C PRO A 166 -28.87 18.40 -15.14
N PRO A 167 -30.07 18.91 -14.86
CA PRO A 167 -30.74 19.85 -15.75
C PRO A 167 -29.74 20.96 -16.07
N ARG A 168 -29.55 21.24 -17.35
CA ARG A 168 -28.73 22.37 -17.80
C ARG A 168 -29.25 23.61 -17.11
N SER A 169 -28.43 24.21 -16.29
CA SER A 169 -28.73 25.49 -15.65
C SER A 169 -29.22 26.45 -16.72
N SER A 170 -30.42 26.97 -16.54
CA SER A 170 -31.00 28.01 -17.38
C SER A 170 -30.00 29.15 -17.54
N PRO A 171 -29.87 29.76 -18.72
CA PRO A 171 -28.95 30.89 -18.90
C PRO A 171 -29.37 32.01 -17.97
N ILE A 172 -28.42 32.45 -17.13
CA ILE A 172 -28.57 33.63 -16.28
C ILE A 172 -28.85 34.81 -17.22
N ALA A 173 -30.09 35.36 -17.13
CA ALA A 173 -30.45 36.58 -17.79
C ALA A 173 -29.49 37.69 -17.28
N ARG A 174 -28.76 38.33 -18.18
CA ARG A 174 -27.97 39.51 -17.88
C ARG A 174 -28.92 40.67 -17.58
N PRO A 175 -28.75 41.41 -16.49
CA PRO A 175 -29.50 42.63 -16.30
C PRO A 175 -29.05 43.67 -17.33
N VAL A 176 -30.02 44.42 -17.83
CA VAL A 176 -29.87 45.60 -18.74
C VAL A 176 -29.25 46.76 -17.97
#